data_bcd09d1b3b6e7a74c079a957e02b519b
#
_entry.id   bcd09d1b3b6e7a74c079a957e02b519b
#
_cell.length_a   1.000
_cell.length_b   1.000
_cell.length_c   1.000
_cell.angle_alpha   90.00
_cell.angle_beta   90.00
_cell.angle_gamma   90.00
#
_symmetry.space_group_name_H-M   'P 1'
#
loop_
_entity.id
_entity.type
_entity.pdbx_description
1 polymer ?
#
loop_
_entity_poly.entity_id
_entity_poly.type
_entity_poly.pdbx_seq_one_letter_code
_entity_poly.pdbx_strand_id
1 'polypeptide(L)'
;MTASDFTEPAHVTVIGLGDMGAALADSFLTAGHNTTVWNRTPSKADDLVSLGAIRAASVRDAVDASELLVVCVTDYDAVTATLGLVEDFAGKTVLNVTSGSASGARAMGAWMTARNGVYLDGAILAMTSEMGSDKAGTVFCSGPRSAWDQHEFTLRALGSGIQWLGADAGLTGLYDVAALGVTWGVLNSFLHAAALFEAVGEDPRSMLPLVQTTLQNVSGWLPGYVDQIEAGVFPPDGDIRAQLSAIENLLGESKAAGINTDLPELFKSLGSRAVSDGDGAHGYPALINQFRKPSRLSS
;
A
#
# COMPACT_ATOMS: atom_id res chain seq x y z
N MET A 1 3.31 -31.63 13.72
CA MET A 1 2.22 -31.56 12.75
C MET A 1 2.89 -31.55 11.38
N THR A 2 2.66 -32.56 10.59
CA THR A 2 3.26 -32.70 9.28
C THR A 2 2.51 -31.87 8.23
N ALA A 3 3.18 -31.40 7.21
CA ALA A 3 2.66 -30.52 6.15
C ALA A 3 1.49 -31.11 5.29
N SER A 4 0.86 -32.18 5.75
CA SER A 4 -0.22 -32.89 5.05
C SER A 4 -1.63 -32.64 5.61
N ASP A 5 -1.79 -31.80 6.66
CA ASP A 5 -3.08 -31.66 7.35
C ASP A 5 -3.96 -30.50 6.83
N PHE A 6 -3.59 -29.82 5.71
CA PHE A 6 -4.26 -28.61 5.22
C PHE A 6 -4.62 -28.71 3.73
N THR A 7 -5.41 -29.70 3.33
CA THR A 7 -5.71 -29.92 1.90
C THR A 7 -7.20 -29.87 1.55
N GLU A 8 -8.07 -29.35 2.39
CA GLU A 8 -9.47 -29.15 1.98
C GLU A 8 -9.68 -27.76 1.38
N PRO A 9 -10.33 -27.67 0.19
CA PRO A 9 -10.67 -26.39 -0.42
C PRO A 9 -11.55 -25.57 0.53
N ALA A 10 -11.08 -24.39 0.92
CA ALA A 10 -11.89 -23.46 1.72
C ALA A 10 -12.94 -22.78 0.83
N HIS A 11 -14.04 -22.33 1.47
CA HIS A 11 -15.01 -21.47 0.81
C HIS A 11 -14.63 -20.02 1.05
N VAL A 12 -14.52 -19.23 -0.03
CA VAL A 12 -14.21 -17.80 0.02
C VAL A 12 -15.15 -17.03 -0.90
N THR A 13 -15.55 -15.85 -0.47
CA THR A 13 -16.37 -14.94 -1.30
C THR A 13 -15.60 -13.68 -1.62
N VAL A 14 -15.56 -13.29 -2.89
CA VAL A 14 -14.98 -12.01 -3.33
C VAL A 14 -16.11 -11.06 -3.74
N ILE A 15 -16.14 -9.90 -3.09
CA ILE A 15 -17.13 -8.83 -3.31
C ILE A 15 -16.43 -7.63 -3.95
N GLY A 16 -16.86 -7.27 -5.15
CA GLY A 16 -16.22 -6.26 -5.99
C GLY A 16 -15.27 -6.90 -7.00
N LEU A 17 -15.61 -6.77 -8.29
CA LEU A 17 -14.89 -7.36 -9.42
C LEU A 17 -14.40 -6.27 -10.38
N GLY A 18 -13.68 -5.28 -9.83
CA GLY A 18 -12.75 -4.46 -10.60
C GLY A 18 -11.53 -5.29 -11.00
N ASP A 19 -10.55 -4.67 -11.66
CA ASP A 19 -9.36 -5.40 -12.13
C ASP A 19 -8.66 -6.18 -11.01
N MET A 20 -8.45 -5.54 -9.85
CA MET A 20 -7.84 -6.19 -8.69
C MET A 20 -8.75 -7.25 -8.08
N GLY A 21 -10.04 -6.96 -7.88
CA GLY A 21 -10.98 -7.94 -7.31
C GLY A 21 -11.15 -9.19 -8.17
N ALA A 22 -11.13 -9.05 -9.49
CA ALA A 22 -11.12 -10.18 -10.40
C ALA A 22 -9.84 -11.01 -10.28
N ALA A 23 -8.67 -10.36 -10.17
CA ALA A 23 -7.39 -11.04 -9.96
C ALA A 23 -7.32 -11.79 -8.62
N LEU A 24 -7.92 -11.24 -7.55
CA LEU A 24 -8.05 -11.92 -6.26
C LEU A 24 -8.91 -13.19 -6.37
N ALA A 25 -10.05 -13.09 -7.05
CA ALA A 25 -10.94 -14.23 -7.25
C ALA A 25 -10.28 -15.33 -8.10
N ASP A 26 -9.56 -14.94 -9.15
CA ASP A 26 -8.79 -15.88 -9.99
C ASP A 26 -7.68 -16.59 -9.19
N SER A 27 -6.99 -15.87 -8.31
CA SER A 27 -5.97 -16.45 -7.43
C SER A 27 -6.55 -17.53 -6.50
N PHE A 28 -7.73 -17.30 -5.91
CA PHE A 28 -8.41 -18.30 -5.09
C PHE A 28 -8.86 -19.51 -5.91
N LEU A 29 -9.40 -19.29 -7.11
CA LEU A 29 -9.78 -20.38 -8.03
C LEU A 29 -8.58 -21.22 -8.43
N THR A 30 -7.48 -20.56 -8.81
CA THR A 30 -6.24 -21.23 -9.20
C THR A 30 -5.64 -22.06 -8.06
N ALA A 31 -5.77 -21.59 -6.82
CA ALA A 31 -5.37 -22.33 -5.63
C ALA A 31 -6.35 -23.47 -5.24
N GLY A 32 -7.45 -23.65 -5.99
CA GLY A 32 -8.41 -24.72 -5.79
C GLY A 32 -9.47 -24.44 -4.73
N HIS A 33 -9.63 -23.19 -4.29
CA HIS A 33 -10.67 -22.83 -3.33
C HIS A 33 -12.06 -22.69 -4.00
N ASN A 34 -13.12 -23.06 -3.27
CA ASN A 34 -14.50 -22.83 -3.70
C ASN A 34 -14.81 -21.33 -3.63
N THR A 35 -14.79 -20.67 -4.77
CA THR A 35 -14.85 -19.21 -4.85
C THR A 35 -16.24 -18.74 -5.29
N THR A 36 -16.92 -17.99 -4.40
CA THR A 36 -18.14 -17.25 -4.73
C THR A 36 -17.76 -15.81 -5.08
N VAL A 37 -18.42 -15.23 -6.07
CA VAL A 37 -18.15 -13.86 -6.54
C VAL A 37 -19.43 -13.05 -6.62
N TRP A 38 -19.32 -11.77 -6.26
CA TRP A 38 -20.40 -10.81 -6.42
C TRP A 38 -19.90 -9.46 -6.87
N ASN A 39 -20.62 -8.84 -7.78
CA ASN A 39 -20.40 -7.46 -8.20
C ASN A 39 -21.72 -6.78 -8.54
N ARG A 40 -21.82 -5.46 -8.29
CA ARG A 40 -23.00 -4.65 -8.63
C ARG A 40 -23.39 -4.77 -10.10
N THR A 41 -22.42 -4.90 -11.00
CA THR A 41 -22.63 -5.20 -12.42
C THR A 41 -22.39 -6.70 -12.62
N PRO A 42 -23.44 -7.53 -12.79
CA PRO A 42 -23.31 -8.99 -12.79
C PRO A 42 -22.41 -9.55 -13.89
N SER A 43 -22.36 -8.90 -15.06
CA SER A 43 -21.53 -9.36 -16.20
C SER A 43 -20.04 -9.33 -15.92
N LYS A 44 -19.57 -8.59 -14.92
CA LYS A 44 -18.16 -8.62 -14.50
C LYS A 44 -17.72 -9.96 -13.89
N ALA A 45 -18.66 -10.84 -13.56
CA ALA A 45 -18.39 -12.18 -13.06
C ALA A 45 -18.32 -13.24 -14.18
N ASP A 46 -18.65 -12.92 -15.44
CA ASP A 46 -18.83 -13.92 -16.51
C ASP A 46 -17.57 -14.75 -16.75
N ASP A 47 -16.42 -14.11 -16.86
CA ASP A 47 -15.13 -14.78 -17.07
C ASP A 47 -14.77 -15.69 -15.88
N LEU A 48 -14.94 -15.20 -14.66
CA LEU A 48 -14.67 -15.98 -13.45
C LEU A 48 -15.61 -17.17 -13.29
N VAL A 49 -16.87 -17.03 -13.68
CA VAL A 49 -17.84 -18.15 -13.70
C VAL A 49 -17.40 -19.21 -14.73
N SER A 50 -16.87 -18.80 -15.89
CA SER A 50 -16.33 -19.75 -16.87
C SER A 50 -15.10 -20.52 -16.33
N LEU A 51 -14.38 -19.95 -15.34
CA LEU A 51 -13.26 -20.57 -14.63
C LEU A 51 -13.69 -21.38 -13.40
N GLY A 52 -15.00 -21.43 -13.09
CA GLY A 52 -15.54 -22.24 -12.00
C GLY A 52 -16.02 -21.47 -10.77
N ALA A 53 -16.02 -20.12 -10.79
CA ALA A 53 -16.60 -19.34 -9.72
C ALA A 53 -18.11 -19.46 -9.65
N ILE A 54 -18.68 -19.36 -8.45
CA ILE A 54 -20.12 -19.31 -8.21
C ILE A 54 -20.56 -17.86 -8.15
N ARG A 55 -21.47 -17.44 -9.04
CA ARG A 55 -22.02 -16.09 -8.97
C ARG A 55 -23.15 -16.03 -7.93
N ALA A 56 -22.99 -15.18 -6.93
CA ALA A 56 -24.07 -14.86 -6.00
C ALA A 56 -25.10 -13.92 -6.66
N ALA A 57 -26.38 -14.14 -6.39
CA ALA A 57 -27.47 -13.35 -6.94
C ALA A 57 -27.62 -11.99 -6.24
N SER A 58 -27.28 -11.92 -4.97
CA SER A 58 -27.33 -10.71 -4.15
C SER A 58 -26.11 -10.61 -3.23
N VAL A 59 -25.90 -9.42 -2.63
CA VAL A 59 -24.89 -9.23 -1.57
C VAL A 59 -25.14 -10.16 -0.39
N ARG A 60 -26.40 -10.34 0.00
CA ARG A 60 -26.77 -11.27 1.08
C ARG A 60 -26.34 -12.69 0.75
N ASP A 61 -26.69 -13.19 -0.45
CA ASP A 61 -26.27 -14.53 -0.88
C ASP A 61 -24.75 -14.67 -0.91
N ALA A 62 -24.05 -13.59 -1.30
CA ALA A 62 -22.60 -13.56 -1.28
C ALA A 62 -22.02 -13.65 0.13
N VAL A 63 -22.60 -12.91 1.09
CA VAL A 63 -22.18 -12.95 2.51
C VAL A 63 -22.51 -14.32 3.13
N ASP A 64 -23.64 -14.91 2.81
CA ASP A 64 -24.06 -16.19 3.37
C ASP A 64 -23.22 -17.38 2.85
N ALA A 65 -22.62 -17.25 1.66
CA ALA A 65 -21.91 -18.33 0.97
C ALA A 65 -20.61 -18.79 1.66
N SER A 66 -19.94 -17.94 2.41
CA SER A 66 -18.61 -18.25 2.99
C SER A 66 -18.42 -17.64 4.37
N GLU A 67 -17.51 -18.19 5.17
CA GLU A 67 -17.05 -17.58 6.43
C GLU A 67 -16.05 -16.45 6.15
N LEU A 68 -15.23 -16.58 5.10
CA LEU A 68 -14.27 -15.55 4.66
C LEU A 68 -14.82 -14.76 3.49
N LEU A 69 -14.93 -13.45 3.67
CA LEU A 69 -15.34 -12.48 2.66
C LEU A 69 -14.16 -11.56 2.36
N VAL A 70 -13.79 -11.46 1.09
CA VAL A 70 -12.75 -10.52 0.62
C VAL A 70 -13.44 -9.40 -0.16
N VAL A 71 -13.27 -8.16 0.30
CA VAL A 71 -13.95 -6.99 -0.28
C VAL A 71 -12.90 -6.12 -0.96
N CYS A 72 -13.12 -5.86 -2.26
CA CYS A 72 -12.25 -5.03 -3.09
C CYS A 72 -13.10 -4.10 -3.97
N VAL A 73 -13.38 -2.91 -3.46
CA VAL A 73 -14.20 -1.89 -4.14
C VAL A 73 -13.44 -0.56 -4.21
N THR A 74 -14.11 0.52 -4.58
CA THR A 74 -13.43 1.80 -4.86
C THR A 74 -12.93 2.50 -3.61
N ASP A 75 -13.75 2.53 -2.55
CA ASP A 75 -13.49 3.27 -1.31
C ASP A 75 -14.35 2.70 -0.16
N TYR A 76 -14.13 3.21 1.06
CA TYR A 76 -14.85 2.73 2.26
C TYR A 76 -16.33 3.11 2.26
N ASP A 77 -16.73 4.16 1.56
CA ASP A 77 -18.14 4.49 1.37
C ASP A 77 -18.83 3.43 0.51
N ALA A 78 -18.15 2.95 -0.53
CA ALA A 78 -18.63 1.84 -1.36
C ALA A 78 -18.67 0.52 -0.57
N VAL A 79 -17.72 0.26 0.33
CA VAL A 79 -17.78 -0.90 1.26
C VAL A 79 -19.03 -0.80 2.12
N THR A 80 -19.24 0.33 2.77
CA THR A 80 -20.39 0.56 3.65
C THR A 80 -21.72 0.49 2.90
N ALA A 81 -21.79 1.07 1.69
CA ALA A 81 -22.99 1.01 0.86
C ALA A 81 -23.32 -0.42 0.40
N THR A 82 -22.29 -1.23 0.13
CA THR A 82 -22.45 -2.61 -0.31
C THR A 82 -22.82 -3.53 0.85
N LEU A 83 -22.02 -3.54 1.90
CA LEU A 83 -22.21 -4.44 3.05
C LEU A 83 -23.35 -3.98 3.97
N GLY A 84 -23.71 -2.70 3.94
CA GLY A 84 -24.81 -2.14 4.73
C GLY A 84 -26.20 -2.71 4.42
N LEU A 85 -26.32 -3.46 3.32
CA LEU A 85 -27.52 -4.23 2.98
C LEU A 85 -27.67 -5.50 3.82
N VAL A 86 -26.65 -5.86 4.60
CA VAL A 86 -26.65 -7.02 5.52
C VAL A 86 -26.52 -6.52 6.94
N GLU A 87 -27.46 -6.95 7.81
CA GLU A 87 -27.54 -6.45 9.18
C GLU A 87 -26.66 -7.22 10.17
N ASP A 88 -26.41 -8.51 9.89
CA ASP A 88 -25.70 -9.42 10.79
C ASP A 88 -24.61 -10.18 10.02
N PHE A 89 -23.41 -10.19 10.57
CA PHE A 89 -22.23 -10.88 10.08
C PHE A 89 -21.71 -11.95 11.06
N ALA A 90 -22.60 -12.50 11.92
CA ALA A 90 -22.21 -13.52 12.87
C ALA A 90 -21.50 -14.70 12.18
N GLY A 91 -20.32 -15.08 12.69
CA GLY A 91 -19.49 -16.15 12.12
C GLY A 91 -18.77 -15.77 10.82
N LYS A 92 -18.77 -14.49 10.41
CA LYS A 92 -18.08 -14.03 9.20
C LYS A 92 -16.82 -13.23 9.56
N THR A 93 -15.77 -13.46 8.79
CA THR A 93 -14.57 -12.62 8.73
C THR A 93 -14.57 -11.85 7.41
N VAL A 94 -14.49 -10.54 7.50
CA VAL A 94 -14.37 -9.66 6.32
C VAL A 94 -12.93 -9.16 6.25
N LEU A 95 -12.20 -9.57 5.22
CA LEU A 95 -10.95 -8.93 4.79
C LEU A 95 -11.29 -7.85 3.78
N ASN A 96 -11.12 -6.60 4.17
CA ASN A 96 -11.30 -5.46 3.27
C ASN A 96 -9.95 -5.04 2.71
N VAL A 97 -9.73 -5.21 1.42
CA VAL A 97 -8.53 -4.79 0.69
C VAL A 97 -8.75 -3.52 -0.14
N THR A 98 -9.78 -2.77 0.20
CA THR A 98 -10.04 -1.47 -0.40
C THR A 98 -9.11 -0.43 0.22
N SER A 99 -8.37 0.31 -0.60
CA SER A 99 -7.46 1.35 -0.11
C SER A 99 -8.18 2.40 0.74
N GLY A 100 -7.58 2.74 1.87
CA GLY A 100 -8.18 3.69 2.80
C GLY A 100 -7.20 4.18 3.89
N SER A 101 -7.70 5.04 4.75
CA SER A 101 -6.92 5.58 5.86
C SER A 101 -6.94 4.68 7.09
N ALA A 102 -5.92 4.79 7.95
CA ALA A 102 -5.87 4.07 9.23
C ALA A 102 -7.09 4.38 10.13
N SER A 103 -7.59 5.61 10.12
CA SER A 103 -8.79 5.98 10.86
C SER A 103 -10.05 5.37 10.27
N GLY A 104 -10.15 5.31 8.94
CA GLY A 104 -11.25 4.64 8.23
C GLY A 104 -11.27 3.14 8.51
N ALA A 105 -10.12 2.47 8.51
CA ALA A 105 -9.99 1.06 8.84
C ALA A 105 -10.48 0.75 10.27
N ARG A 106 -10.08 1.58 11.26
CA ARG A 106 -10.58 1.43 12.64
C ARG A 106 -12.10 1.66 12.74
N ALA A 107 -12.62 2.65 12.05
CA ALA A 107 -14.06 2.92 12.01
C ALA A 107 -14.82 1.75 11.36
N MET A 108 -14.30 1.16 10.28
CA MET A 108 -14.87 -0.01 9.62
C MET A 108 -14.83 -1.26 10.54
N GLY A 109 -13.73 -1.45 11.28
CA GLY A 109 -13.62 -2.51 12.28
C GLY A 109 -14.69 -2.40 13.38
N ALA A 110 -14.91 -1.19 13.89
CA ALA A 110 -15.97 -0.93 14.86
C ALA A 110 -17.37 -1.16 14.26
N TRP A 111 -17.58 -0.71 13.01
CA TRP A 111 -18.84 -0.91 12.29
C TRP A 111 -19.16 -2.39 12.06
N MET A 112 -18.15 -3.19 11.74
CA MET A 112 -18.29 -4.65 11.56
C MET A 112 -18.57 -5.37 12.89
N THR A 113 -17.84 -5.00 13.97
CA THR A 113 -18.05 -5.55 15.32
C THR A 113 -19.48 -5.28 15.81
N ALA A 114 -20.02 -4.07 15.55
CA ALA A 114 -21.41 -3.75 15.90
C ALA A 114 -22.46 -4.61 15.16
N ARG A 115 -22.02 -5.38 14.14
CA ARG A 115 -22.83 -6.32 13.36
C ARG A 115 -22.42 -7.76 13.55
N ASN A 116 -21.78 -8.08 14.68
CA ASN A 116 -21.31 -9.40 15.06
C ASN A 116 -20.27 -10.04 14.11
N GLY A 117 -19.67 -9.28 13.22
CA GLY A 117 -18.62 -9.74 12.30
C GLY A 117 -17.22 -9.47 12.81
N VAL A 118 -16.24 -10.15 12.23
CA VAL A 118 -14.81 -9.92 12.47
C VAL A 118 -14.22 -9.18 11.27
N TYR A 119 -13.39 -8.18 11.52
CA TYR A 119 -12.79 -7.34 10.49
C TYR A 119 -11.28 -7.49 10.44
N LEU A 120 -10.78 -7.77 9.26
CA LEU A 120 -9.39 -7.64 8.89
C LEU A 120 -9.27 -6.52 7.86
N ASP A 121 -8.33 -5.62 8.05
CA ASP A 121 -7.96 -4.64 7.04
C ASP A 121 -6.80 -5.18 6.21
N GLY A 122 -6.82 -4.95 4.91
CA GLY A 122 -5.81 -5.43 3.98
C GLY A 122 -5.36 -4.34 3.02
N ALA A 123 -4.09 -4.38 2.61
CA ALA A 123 -3.55 -3.57 1.53
C ALA A 123 -2.75 -4.45 0.57
N ILE A 124 -2.81 -4.11 -0.70
CA ILE A 124 -2.16 -4.85 -1.78
C ILE A 124 -1.17 -3.91 -2.47
N LEU A 125 0.13 -4.18 -2.30
CA LEU A 125 1.22 -3.50 -2.98
C LEU A 125 1.75 -4.38 -4.11
N ALA A 126 0.87 -4.79 -5.02
CA ALA A 126 1.15 -5.65 -6.16
C ALA A 126 0.36 -5.19 -7.39
N MET A 127 0.87 -5.50 -8.56
CA MET A 127 0.09 -5.40 -9.80
C MET A 127 -0.90 -6.56 -9.92
N THR A 128 -2.00 -6.36 -10.62
CA THR A 128 -3.01 -7.42 -10.84
C THR A 128 -2.42 -8.69 -11.47
N SER A 129 -1.44 -8.53 -12.37
CA SER A 129 -0.75 -9.64 -13.04
C SER A 129 0.21 -10.43 -12.14
N GLU A 130 0.46 -9.94 -10.93
CA GLU A 130 1.36 -10.58 -9.96
C GLU A 130 0.60 -11.39 -8.92
N MET A 131 -0.73 -11.17 -8.80
CA MET A 131 -1.55 -11.84 -7.79
C MET A 131 -1.48 -13.37 -7.95
N GLY A 132 -1.41 -14.06 -6.81
CA GLY A 132 -1.33 -15.52 -6.76
C GLY A 132 0.05 -16.11 -7.15
N SER A 133 1.03 -15.30 -7.54
CA SER A 133 2.37 -15.76 -7.90
C SER A 133 3.37 -15.62 -6.74
N ASP A 134 4.50 -16.33 -6.81
CA ASP A 134 5.63 -16.15 -5.87
C ASP A 134 6.30 -14.76 -6.00
N LYS A 135 6.00 -14.05 -7.07
CA LYS A 135 6.41 -12.66 -7.29
C LYS A 135 5.36 -11.66 -6.80
N ALA A 136 4.23 -12.17 -6.28
CA ALA A 136 3.21 -11.29 -5.76
C ALA A 136 3.85 -10.31 -4.78
N GLY A 137 3.64 -9.06 -5.05
CA GLY A 137 3.98 -7.99 -4.15
C GLY A 137 3.35 -8.27 -2.78
N THR A 138 3.76 -7.51 -1.81
CA THR A 138 3.37 -7.76 -0.44
C THR A 138 1.89 -7.45 -0.24
N VAL A 139 1.14 -8.41 0.28
CA VAL A 139 -0.20 -8.19 0.82
C VAL A 139 -0.08 -8.09 2.34
N PHE A 140 -0.55 -7.00 2.90
CA PHE A 140 -0.55 -6.80 4.36
C PHE A 140 -1.95 -6.96 4.92
N CYS A 141 -2.04 -7.53 6.12
CA CYS A 141 -3.29 -7.62 6.87
C CYS A 141 -3.10 -7.14 8.30
N SER A 142 -4.10 -6.51 8.86
CA SER A 142 -4.16 -6.17 10.28
C SER A 142 -5.56 -6.38 10.84
N GLY A 143 -5.66 -6.61 12.16
CA GLY A 143 -6.88 -6.93 12.85
C GLY A 143 -6.70 -8.11 13.80
N PRO A 144 -7.79 -8.69 14.37
CA PRO A 144 -7.70 -9.76 15.34
C PRO A 144 -6.84 -10.93 14.88
N ARG A 145 -5.85 -11.31 15.70
CA ARG A 145 -4.93 -12.42 15.40
C ARG A 145 -5.64 -13.74 15.17
N SER A 146 -6.70 -14.00 15.93
CA SER A 146 -7.49 -15.23 15.78
C SER A 146 -8.15 -15.36 14.40
N ALA A 147 -8.61 -14.24 13.83
CA ALA A 147 -9.19 -14.23 12.49
C ALA A 147 -8.11 -14.46 11.41
N TRP A 148 -6.93 -13.86 11.59
CA TRP A 148 -5.79 -14.13 10.71
C TRP A 148 -5.43 -15.63 10.76
N ASP A 149 -5.21 -16.20 11.94
CA ASP A 149 -4.80 -17.61 12.10
C ASP A 149 -5.82 -18.58 11.50
N GLN A 150 -7.12 -18.24 11.60
CA GLN A 150 -8.20 -19.05 11.03
C GLN A 150 -8.15 -19.09 9.49
N HIS A 151 -7.76 -17.98 8.85
CA HIS A 151 -7.86 -17.83 7.40
C HIS A 151 -6.51 -17.71 6.68
N GLU A 152 -5.38 -17.72 7.41
CA GLU A 152 -4.03 -17.55 6.84
C GLU A 152 -3.77 -18.50 5.67
N PHE A 153 -4.14 -19.78 5.81
CA PHE A 153 -3.95 -20.77 4.75
C PHE A 153 -4.68 -20.36 3.45
N THR A 154 -5.95 -19.98 3.54
CA THR A 154 -6.74 -19.54 2.39
C THR A 154 -6.18 -18.25 1.80
N LEU A 155 -5.77 -17.30 2.65
CA LEU A 155 -5.24 -16.00 2.24
C LEU A 155 -3.87 -16.11 1.55
N ARG A 156 -3.09 -17.17 1.79
CA ARG A 156 -1.83 -17.45 1.08
C ARG A 156 -2.02 -17.67 -0.42
N ALA A 157 -3.23 -17.98 -0.89
CA ALA A 157 -3.57 -17.99 -2.31
C ALA A 157 -3.36 -16.64 -3.00
N LEU A 158 -3.36 -15.54 -2.26
CA LEU A 158 -3.13 -14.19 -2.79
C LEU A 158 -1.65 -13.91 -3.10
N GLY A 159 -0.74 -14.75 -2.61
CA GLY A 159 0.69 -14.67 -2.83
C GLY A 159 1.51 -15.06 -1.58
N SER A 160 2.75 -15.49 -1.80
CA SER A 160 3.66 -15.95 -0.73
C SER A 160 4.08 -14.82 0.22
N GLY A 161 3.91 -13.56 -0.18
CA GLY A 161 4.31 -12.36 0.58
C GLY A 161 3.25 -11.82 1.54
N ILE A 162 2.13 -12.55 1.74
CA ILE A 162 1.09 -12.05 2.67
C ILE A 162 1.56 -12.06 4.12
N GLN A 163 1.35 -10.95 4.85
CA GLN A 163 1.84 -10.75 6.21
C GLN A 163 0.78 -10.14 7.12
N TRP A 164 0.73 -10.63 8.38
CA TRP A 164 -0.04 -10.00 9.43
C TRP A 164 0.81 -8.98 10.18
N LEU A 165 0.36 -7.72 10.24
CA LEU A 165 1.09 -6.62 10.83
C LEU A 165 0.80 -6.41 12.33
N GLY A 166 -0.39 -6.79 12.79
CA GLY A 166 -0.78 -6.57 14.18
C GLY A 166 -2.29 -6.48 14.38
N ALA A 167 -2.72 -6.37 15.64
CA ALA A 167 -4.13 -6.43 16.03
C ALA A 167 -4.93 -5.14 15.74
N ASP A 168 -4.26 -4.00 15.60
CA ASP A 168 -4.93 -2.73 15.26
C ASP A 168 -5.23 -2.69 13.75
N ALA A 169 -6.50 -2.68 13.38
CA ALA A 169 -6.95 -2.63 12.00
C ALA A 169 -6.38 -1.43 11.21
N GLY A 170 -6.03 -0.33 11.90
CA GLY A 170 -5.45 0.83 11.25
C GLY A 170 -3.99 0.68 10.81
N LEU A 171 -3.29 -0.39 11.20
CA LEU A 171 -1.88 -0.58 10.82
C LEU A 171 -1.72 -0.74 9.31
N THR A 172 -2.55 -1.54 8.68
CA THR A 172 -2.48 -1.75 7.22
C THR A 172 -2.61 -0.45 6.46
N GLY A 173 -3.63 0.37 6.78
CA GLY A 173 -3.80 1.68 6.15
C GLY A 173 -2.62 2.63 6.39
N LEU A 174 -1.94 2.55 7.56
CA LEU A 174 -0.73 3.33 7.82
C LEU A 174 0.44 2.87 6.93
N TYR A 175 0.65 1.56 6.80
CA TYR A 175 1.70 1.00 5.93
C TYR A 175 1.43 1.32 4.46
N ASP A 176 0.17 1.22 4.02
CA ASP A 176 -0.24 1.53 2.64
C ASP A 176 0.08 3.00 2.29
N VAL A 177 -0.40 3.96 3.07
CA VAL A 177 -0.14 5.38 2.77
C VAL A 177 1.35 5.74 2.87
N ALA A 178 2.11 5.10 3.76
CA ALA A 178 3.55 5.31 3.86
C ALA A 178 4.28 4.79 2.62
N ALA A 179 3.96 3.56 2.17
CA ALA A 179 4.55 2.96 0.98
C ALA A 179 4.20 3.75 -0.30
N LEU A 180 2.94 4.17 -0.43
CA LEU A 180 2.50 5.02 -1.55
C LEU A 180 3.20 6.37 -1.54
N GLY A 181 3.40 6.99 -0.36
CA GLY A 181 4.15 8.23 -0.21
C GLY A 181 5.59 8.10 -0.72
N VAL A 182 6.29 7.01 -0.38
CA VAL A 182 7.62 6.71 -0.89
C VAL A 182 7.59 6.50 -2.41
N THR A 183 6.63 5.73 -2.91
CA THR A 183 6.46 5.46 -4.35
C THR A 183 6.30 6.75 -5.14
N TRP A 184 5.37 7.63 -4.72
CA TRP A 184 5.17 8.92 -5.41
C TRP A 184 6.38 9.84 -5.29
N GLY A 185 7.10 9.83 -4.16
CA GLY A 185 8.34 10.57 -4.00
C GLY A 185 9.39 10.16 -5.04
N VAL A 186 9.60 8.85 -5.20
CA VAL A 186 10.53 8.30 -6.20
C VAL A 186 10.08 8.62 -7.62
N LEU A 187 8.82 8.37 -7.96
CA LEU A 187 8.29 8.59 -9.31
C LEU A 187 8.33 10.06 -9.71
N ASN A 188 7.94 10.98 -8.81
CA ASN A 188 8.01 12.42 -9.11
C ASN A 188 9.44 12.90 -9.30
N SER A 189 10.40 12.39 -8.49
CA SER A 189 11.82 12.69 -8.67
C SER A 189 12.35 12.18 -10.01
N PHE A 190 11.97 10.98 -10.42
CA PHE A 190 12.32 10.41 -11.72
C PHE A 190 11.73 11.23 -12.88
N LEU A 191 10.44 11.59 -12.80
CA LEU A 191 9.78 12.38 -13.86
C LEU A 191 10.40 13.78 -14.00
N HIS A 192 10.76 14.41 -12.87
CA HIS A 192 11.46 15.69 -12.90
C HIS A 192 12.84 15.56 -13.57
N ALA A 193 13.60 14.50 -13.25
CA ALA A 193 14.88 14.24 -13.90
C ALA A 193 14.72 13.96 -15.41
N ALA A 194 13.67 13.20 -15.81
CA ALA A 194 13.37 12.96 -17.21
C ALA A 194 13.08 14.26 -17.97
N ALA A 195 12.27 15.16 -17.39
CA ALA A 195 11.97 16.46 -17.98
C ALA A 195 13.23 17.33 -18.13
N LEU A 196 14.18 17.24 -17.17
CA LEU A 196 15.45 17.96 -17.27
C LEU A 196 16.29 17.44 -18.45
N PHE A 197 16.38 16.11 -18.65
CA PHE A 197 17.09 15.53 -19.80
C PHE A 197 16.46 15.93 -21.13
N GLU A 198 15.13 15.82 -21.25
CA GLU A 198 14.41 16.25 -22.47
C GLU A 198 14.63 17.73 -22.81
N ALA A 199 14.64 18.61 -21.80
CA ALA A 199 14.81 20.04 -21.99
C ALA A 199 16.20 20.43 -22.57
N VAL A 200 17.21 19.58 -22.33
CA VAL A 200 18.56 19.77 -22.90
C VAL A 200 18.84 18.91 -24.15
N GLY A 201 17.81 18.19 -24.64
CA GLY A 201 17.90 17.40 -25.86
C GLY A 201 18.49 15.98 -25.66
N GLU A 202 18.61 15.51 -24.45
CA GLU A 202 19.11 14.18 -24.11
C GLU A 202 17.98 13.15 -23.96
N ASP A 203 18.23 11.90 -24.30
CA ASP A 203 17.29 10.81 -24.11
C ASP A 203 17.20 10.42 -22.62
N PRO A 204 16.02 10.50 -21.97
CA PRO A 204 15.86 10.07 -20.58
C PRO A 204 16.27 8.61 -20.32
N ARG A 205 16.28 7.74 -21.35
CA ARG A 205 16.74 6.36 -21.20
C ARG A 205 18.22 6.28 -20.82
N SER A 206 19.03 7.26 -21.21
CA SER A 206 20.46 7.27 -20.90
C SER A 206 20.75 7.34 -19.39
N MET A 207 19.84 7.93 -18.60
CA MET A 207 20.01 8.03 -17.14
C MET A 207 19.55 6.77 -16.38
N LEU A 208 18.79 5.85 -16.99
CA LEU A 208 18.19 4.70 -16.27
C LEU A 208 19.19 3.87 -15.47
N PRO A 209 20.37 3.49 -15.99
CA PRO A 209 21.35 2.72 -15.21
C PRO A 209 21.82 3.46 -13.95
N LEU A 210 22.00 4.79 -14.06
CA LEU A 210 22.37 5.62 -12.91
C LEU A 210 21.24 5.69 -11.89
N VAL A 211 20.01 5.92 -12.33
CA VAL A 211 18.81 5.96 -11.44
C VAL A 211 18.64 4.65 -10.69
N GLN A 212 18.75 3.51 -11.39
CA GLN A 212 18.65 2.17 -10.76
C GLN A 212 19.73 1.98 -9.69
N THR A 213 20.98 2.35 -9.99
CA THR A 213 22.08 2.29 -9.01
C THR A 213 21.81 3.21 -7.82
N THR A 214 21.32 4.42 -8.06
CA THR A 214 20.98 5.38 -7.00
C THR A 214 19.90 4.82 -6.07
N LEU A 215 18.84 4.22 -6.62
CA LEU A 215 17.77 3.61 -5.83
C LEU A 215 18.27 2.44 -4.97
N GLN A 216 19.17 1.61 -5.51
CA GLN A 216 19.81 0.53 -4.74
C GLN A 216 20.64 1.08 -3.57
N ASN A 217 21.46 2.12 -3.83
CA ASN A 217 22.28 2.75 -2.80
C ASN A 217 21.41 3.36 -1.70
N VAL A 218 20.37 4.15 -2.08
CA VAL A 218 19.45 4.75 -1.11
C VAL A 218 18.75 3.68 -0.29
N SER A 219 18.27 2.60 -0.90
CA SER A 219 17.67 1.47 -0.19
C SER A 219 18.64 0.87 0.84
N GLY A 220 19.92 0.77 0.50
CA GLY A 220 20.97 0.26 1.41
C GLY A 220 21.26 1.19 2.61
N TRP A 221 21.00 2.49 2.50
CA TRP A 221 21.20 3.44 3.62
C TRP A 221 20.06 3.45 4.64
N LEU A 222 18.83 3.05 4.23
CA LEU A 222 17.64 3.19 5.06
C LEU A 222 17.75 2.49 6.44
N PRO A 223 18.32 1.27 6.57
CA PRO A 223 18.48 0.66 7.90
C PRO A 223 19.30 1.54 8.85
N GLY A 224 20.45 2.06 8.40
CA GLY A 224 21.27 2.96 9.20
C GLY A 224 20.56 4.29 9.52
N TYR A 225 19.69 4.77 8.66
CA TYR A 225 18.86 5.95 8.95
C TYR A 225 17.83 5.67 10.05
N VAL A 226 17.22 4.48 10.05
CA VAL A 226 16.31 4.05 11.13
C VAL A 226 17.05 4.02 12.47
N ASP A 227 18.24 3.40 12.52
CA ASP A 227 19.06 3.33 13.73
C ASP A 227 19.38 4.74 14.27
N GLN A 228 19.74 5.69 13.41
CA GLN A 228 20.03 7.08 13.78
C GLN A 228 18.76 7.81 14.29
N ILE A 229 17.63 7.58 13.67
CA ILE A 229 16.33 8.16 14.07
C ILE A 229 15.91 7.64 15.44
N GLU A 230 16.08 6.34 15.71
CA GLU A 230 15.78 5.72 17.00
C GLU A 230 16.72 6.21 18.11
N ALA A 231 18.01 6.32 17.80
CA ALA A 231 19.01 6.84 18.74
C ALA A 231 18.89 8.36 18.98
N GLY A 232 18.24 9.10 18.06
CA GLY A 232 18.22 10.56 18.09
C GLY A 232 19.60 11.19 17.86
N VAL A 233 20.52 10.45 17.22
CA VAL A 233 21.91 10.88 16.97
C VAL A 233 22.18 10.82 15.47
N PHE A 234 22.59 11.95 14.89
CA PHE A 234 22.77 12.13 13.46
C PHE A 234 24.22 12.52 13.13
N PRO A 235 25.15 11.55 13.00
CA PRO A 235 26.54 11.82 12.65
C PRO A 235 26.65 12.68 11.37
N PRO A 236 27.66 13.55 11.25
CA PRO A 236 27.82 14.51 10.16
C PRO A 236 28.36 13.84 8.88
N ASP A 237 27.76 12.74 8.45
CA ASP A 237 28.08 12.08 7.18
C ASP A 237 27.11 12.62 6.12
N GLY A 238 27.63 13.40 5.16
CA GLY A 238 26.83 14.12 4.18
C GLY A 238 25.85 15.09 4.85
N ASP A 239 26.36 16.05 5.62
CA ASP A 239 25.55 16.96 6.42
C ASP A 239 24.54 17.78 5.59
N ILE A 240 23.51 18.31 6.25
CA ILE A 240 22.40 19.01 5.59
C ILE A 240 22.88 20.24 4.81
N ARG A 241 23.93 20.95 5.25
CA ARG A 241 24.48 22.10 4.51
C ARG A 241 25.12 21.68 3.21
N ALA A 242 25.88 20.58 3.21
CA ALA A 242 26.46 20.03 1.99
C ALA A 242 25.38 19.59 1.00
N GLN A 243 24.31 18.94 1.50
CA GLN A 243 23.17 18.54 0.66
C GLN A 243 22.42 19.75 0.10
N LEU A 244 22.26 20.82 0.85
CA LEU A 244 21.65 22.06 0.37
C LEU A 244 22.36 22.63 -0.85
N SER A 245 23.71 22.63 -0.86
CA SER A 245 24.48 23.08 -2.01
C SER A 245 24.18 22.26 -3.26
N ALA A 246 24.06 20.93 -3.13
CA ALA A 246 23.68 20.06 -4.24
C ALA A 246 22.22 20.30 -4.71
N ILE A 247 21.30 20.53 -3.78
CA ILE A 247 19.90 20.87 -4.08
C ILE A 247 19.81 22.23 -4.81
N GLU A 248 20.65 23.21 -4.45
CA GLU A 248 20.72 24.50 -5.14
C GLU A 248 21.22 24.36 -6.58
N ASN A 249 22.15 23.45 -6.84
CA ASN A 249 22.56 23.14 -8.22
C ASN A 249 21.40 22.54 -9.02
N LEU A 250 20.67 21.57 -8.44
CA LEU A 250 19.48 21.02 -9.11
C LEU A 250 18.44 22.08 -9.42
N LEU A 251 18.17 22.99 -8.48
CA LEU A 251 17.26 24.11 -8.69
C LEU A 251 17.75 25.07 -9.78
N GLY A 252 19.06 25.37 -9.79
CA GLY A 252 19.71 26.22 -10.80
C GLY A 252 19.57 25.65 -12.20
N GLU A 253 19.91 24.37 -12.39
CA GLU A 253 19.78 23.68 -13.68
C GLU A 253 18.32 23.60 -14.13
N SER A 254 17.38 23.33 -13.23
CA SER A 254 15.95 23.29 -13.56
C SER A 254 15.44 24.64 -14.06
N LYS A 255 15.87 25.75 -13.44
CA LYS A 255 15.56 27.11 -13.88
C LYS A 255 16.18 27.43 -15.24
N ALA A 256 17.43 27.07 -15.43
CA ALA A 256 18.14 27.29 -16.69
C ALA A 256 17.50 26.50 -17.85
N ALA A 257 17.04 25.30 -17.59
CA ALA A 257 16.32 24.47 -18.56
C ALA A 257 14.85 24.88 -18.77
N GLY A 258 14.32 25.80 -17.96
CA GLY A 258 12.94 26.31 -18.10
C GLY A 258 11.87 25.31 -17.69
N ILE A 259 12.20 24.31 -16.85
CA ILE A 259 11.24 23.32 -16.33
C ILE A 259 10.68 23.74 -14.97
N ASN A 260 9.63 23.03 -14.51
CA ASN A 260 9.02 23.26 -13.20
C ASN A 260 10.02 23.05 -12.05
N THR A 261 10.01 23.94 -11.07
CA THR A 261 10.96 23.96 -9.94
C THR A 261 10.33 23.63 -8.59
N ASP A 262 9.05 23.27 -8.52
CA ASP A 262 8.34 23.04 -7.27
C ASP A 262 9.02 21.95 -6.41
N LEU A 263 9.47 20.87 -7.05
CA LEU A 263 10.12 19.76 -6.35
C LEU A 263 11.49 20.13 -5.77
N PRO A 264 12.45 20.69 -6.52
CA PRO A 264 13.72 21.15 -5.93
C PRO A 264 13.54 22.31 -4.93
N GLU A 265 12.53 23.18 -5.10
CA GLU A 265 12.21 24.21 -4.11
C GLU A 265 11.68 23.62 -2.80
N LEU A 266 10.89 22.55 -2.85
CA LEU A 266 10.49 21.80 -1.64
C LEU A 266 11.73 21.24 -0.92
N PHE A 267 12.64 20.59 -1.62
CA PHE A 267 13.88 20.06 -1.03
C PHE A 267 14.70 21.16 -0.37
N LYS A 268 14.91 22.28 -1.07
CA LYS A 268 15.61 23.46 -0.54
C LYS A 268 14.93 24.00 0.70
N SER A 269 13.60 24.12 0.68
CA SER A 269 12.82 24.64 1.82
C SER A 269 13.00 23.78 3.07
N LEU A 270 12.93 22.43 2.93
CA LEU A 270 13.14 21.49 4.03
C LEU A 270 14.54 21.63 4.63
N GLY A 271 15.58 21.61 3.79
CA GLY A 271 16.97 21.75 4.24
C GLY A 271 17.25 23.12 4.89
N SER A 272 16.73 24.20 4.32
CA SER A 272 16.93 25.56 4.88
C SER A 272 16.28 25.71 6.26
N ARG A 273 15.10 25.13 6.47
CA ARG A 273 14.45 25.11 7.79
C ARG A 273 15.29 24.31 8.80
N ALA A 274 15.80 23.15 8.41
CA ALA A 274 16.66 22.35 9.28
C ALA A 274 17.94 23.11 9.68
N VAL A 275 18.57 23.83 8.75
CA VAL A 275 19.72 24.68 9.07
C VAL A 275 19.33 25.79 10.05
N SER A 276 18.19 26.45 9.84
CA SER A 276 17.69 27.50 10.74
C SER A 276 17.37 26.98 12.14
N ASP A 277 16.96 25.73 12.27
CA ASP A 277 16.66 25.07 13.54
C ASP A 277 17.91 24.52 14.25
N GLY A 278 19.10 24.65 13.64
CA GLY A 278 20.39 24.22 14.23
C GLY A 278 20.88 22.86 13.73
N ASP A 279 20.12 22.14 12.91
CA ASP A 279 20.44 20.79 12.43
C ASP A 279 21.43 20.78 11.24
N GLY A 280 21.90 21.93 10.79
CA GLY A 280 22.68 22.07 9.54
C GLY A 280 23.99 21.28 9.49
N ALA A 281 24.62 20.97 10.63
CA ALA A 281 25.85 20.17 10.73
C ALA A 281 25.56 18.68 11.00
N HIS A 282 24.31 18.30 11.08
CA HIS A 282 23.89 16.92 11.28
C HIS A 282 23.74 16.20 9.92
N GLY A 283 23.88 14.87 9.94
CA GLY A 283 23.62 14.02 8.78
C GLY A 283 22.18 14.16 8.26
N TYR A 284 21.96 13.83 7.00
CA TYR A 284 20.69 14.03 6.29
C TYR A 284 19.45 13.47 7.02
N PRO A 285 19.49 12.32 7.75
CA PRO A 285 18.35 11.81 8.51
C PRO A 285 17.79 12.77 9.57
N ALA A 286 18.56 13.79 10.01
CA ALA A 286 18.06 14.82 10.93
C ALA A 286 16.90 15.64 10.34
N LEU A 287 16.69 15.61 9.01
CA LEU A 287 15.49 16.18 8.37
C LEU A 287 14.18 15.61 8.92
N ILE A 288 14.19 14.43 9.56
CA ILE A 288 13.00 13.89 10.26
C ILE A 288 12.39 14.91 11.23
N ASN A 289 13.23 15.78 11.83
CA ASN A 289 12.77 16.82 12.75
C ASN A 289 11.85 17.86 12.07
N GLN A 290 11.96 18.04 10.76
CA GLN A 290 11.06 18.91 9.99
C GLN A 290 9.71 18.25 9.74
N PHE A 291 9.68 16.93 9.52
CA PHE A 291 8.44 16.18 9.31
C PHE A 291 7.66 15.94 10.62
N ARG A 292 8.32 15.95 11.77
CA ARG A 292 7.69 15.85 13.10
C ARG A 292 6.91 17.12 13.48
N LYS A 293 7.15 18.23 12.81
CA LYS A 293 6.48 19.52 13.06
C LYS A 293 5.25 19.64 12.15
N PRO A 294 4.13 20.17 12.66
CA PRO A 294 3.00 20.53 11.80
C PRO A 294 3.44 21.47 10.68
N SER A 295 2.89 21.29 9.48
CA SER A 295 3.11 22.24 8.38
C SER A 295 2.64 23.63 8.83
N ARG A 296 3.48 24.64 8.59
CA ARG A 296 3.03 26.03 8.64
C ARG A 296 2.26 26.27 7.33
N LEU A 297 1.02 25.80 7.26
CA LEU A 297 0.13 26.19 6.18
C LEU A 297 -0.08 27.69 6.34
N SER A 298 0.37 28.48 5.36
CA SER A 298 -0.09 29.85 5.18
C SER A 298 -1.60 29.78 4.96
N SER A 299 -2.34 30.27 5.96
CA SER A 299 -3.77 30.54 5.88
C SER A 299 -4.10 31.46 4.72
#